data_8d735de647e716af76d2c3a31d45b239
#
_entry.id   8d735de647e716af76d2c3a31d45b239
#
_cell.length_a   1.000
_cell.length_b   1.000
_cell.length_c   1.000
_cell.angle_alpha   90.00
_cell.angle_beta   90.00
_cell.angle_gamma   90.00
#
_symmetry.space_group_name_H-M   'P 1'
#
loop_
_entity.id
_entity.type
_entity.pdbx_description
1 polymer ?
#
loop_
_entity_poly.entity_id
_entity_poly.type
_entity_poly.pdbx_seq_one_letter_code
_entity_poly.pdbx_strand_id
1 'polypeptide(L)'
;FQAVAEGTGGRTTFGSVFSFKAASPPTATTVAATSLLADGATLNGTIVDNGDPALAYFCLSSSDSNREIAGILDSCIGGIRTASLAAGAATLSTTGLKPGTTYYFQVIAENGSGTAYGSILSFTTLAGPPGATTLAPAVSATASTLRGEAQSLGADTTVTFCHTTSNTQTVTGILNDCSDPTKVFSATPGTVLGTNSLTVPVEYAISGLVAGTTYYFQVKATNSQGSTYGAVLSYVSGAPTVVTQSATSVATTTATINGTVLPNGSNITSVKYCYVVA
;
A
#
# COMPACT_ATOMS: atom_id res chain seq x y z
N PHE A 1 -44.16 26.75 27.12
CA PHE A 1 -44.42 27.21 28.47
C PHE A 1 -44.98 28.64 28.43
N GLN A 2 -45.72 28.99 29.45
CA GLN A 2 -46.35 30.30 29.60
C GLN A 2 -46.31 30.68 31.09
N ALA A 3 -45.94 31.89 31.40
CA ALA A 3 -46.06 32.40 32.77
C ALA A 3 -47.51 32.81 33.04
N VAL A 4 -47.99 32.45 34.22
CA VAL A 4 -49.33 32.83 34.69
C VAL A 4 -49.18 33.54 36.02
N ALA A 5 -49.81 34.68 36.15
CA ALA A 5 -49.87 35.41 37.40
C ALA A 5 -51.33 35.56 37.86
N GLU A 6 -51.59 35.26 39.13
CA GLU A 6 -52.90 35.45 39.77
C GLU A 6 -52.79 36.59 40.79
N GLY A 7 -53.71 37.51 40.70
CA GLY A 7 -53.82 38.63 41.63
C GLY A 7 -54.88 38.41 42.70
N THR A 8 -54.85 39.19 43.77
CA THR A 8 -55.91 39.23 44.80
C THR A 8 -57.23 39.63 44.15
N GLY A 9 -58.19 38.72 44.27
CA GLY A 9 -59.52 38.89 43.65
C GLY A 9 -59.80 38.01 42.42
N GLY A 10 -58.92 36.97 42.19
CA GLY A 10 -59.12 35.92 41.18
C GLY A 10 -58.87 36.38 39.74
N ARG A 11 -58.12 37.44 39.54
CA ARG A 11 -57.73 37.91 38.21
C ARG A 11 -56.46 37.19 37.80
N THR A 12 -56.53 36.48 36.68
CA THR A 12 -55.40 35.75 36.09
C THR A 12 -54.90 36.51 34.86
N THR A 13 -53.58 36.69 34.74
CA THR A 13 -52.92 37.27 33.56
C THR A 13 -51.93 36.24 33.01
N PHE A 14 -51.98 36.09 31.70
CA PHE A 14 -51.11 35.15 30.97
C PHE A 14 -50.06 35.95 30.23
N GLY A 15 -48.80 35.48 30.36
CA GLY A 15 -47.69 35.97 29.53
C GLY A 15 -47.77 35.41 28.12
N SER A 16 -46.79 35.76 27.29
CA SER A 16 -46.64 35.17 25.95
C SER A 16 -46.32 33.67 26.06
N VAL A 17 -46.75 32.88 25.10
CA VAL A 17 -46.40 31.47 24.97
C VAL A 17 -45.06 31.37 24.30
N PHE A 18 -44.13 30.65 24.91
CA PHE A 18 -42.82 30.31 24.34
C PHE A 18 -42.70 28.80 24.26
N SER A 19 -42.04 28.33 23.24
CA SER A 19 -41.62 26.92 23.10
C SER A 19 -40.12 26.82 23.18
N PHE A 20 -39.65 25.72 23.68
CA PHE A 20 -38.23 25.31 23.58
C PHE A 20 -38.17 23.88 23.09
N LYS A 21 -37.15 23.56 22.35
CA LYS A 21 -36.85 22.18 21.94
C LYS A 21 -35.71 21.67 22.82
N ALA A 22 -35.95 20.56 23.50
CA ALA A 22 -34.87 19.90 24.22
C ALA A 22 -33.87 19.34 23.23
N ALA A 23 -32.60 19.66 23.42
CA ALA A 23 -31.52 19.09 22.66
C ALA A 23 -31.06 17.77 23.29
N SER A 24 -30.62 16.84 22.47
CA SER A 24 -30.03 15.59 22.88
C SER A 24 -28.85 15.25 21.96
N PRO A 25 -27.97 14.30 22.36
CA PRO A 25 -26.92 13.84 21.48
C PRO A 25 -27.45 13.47 20.08
N PRO A 26 -26.66 13.67 19.02
CA PRO A 26 -27.09 13.33 17.67
C PRO A 26 -27.26 11.81 17.52
N THR A 27 -27.84 11.39 16.40
CA THR A 27 -27.82 9.98 15.99
C THR A 27 -26.93 9.86 14.76
N ALA A 28 -26.04 8.86 14.74
CA ALA A 28 -25.17 8.56 13.64
C ALA A 28 -25.42 7.13 13.15
N THR A 29 -25.60 6.95 11.85
CA THR A 29 -25.74 5.61 11.24
C THR A 29 -24.76 5.48 10.09
N THR A 30 -23.82 4.54 10.19
CA THR A 30 -22.93 4.20 9.09
C THR A 30 -23.71 3.39 8.05
N VAL A 31 -23.57 3.74 6.79
CA VAL A 31 -24.22 3.06 5.65
C VAL A 31 -23.13 2.47 4.76
N ALA A 32 -23.41 1.35 4.10
CA ALA A 32 -22.45 0.65 3.26
C ALA A 32 -21.75 1.59 2.26
N ALA A 33 -20.45 1.39 2.08
CA ALA A 33 -19.68 2.14 1.08
C ALA A 33 -20.13 1.79 -0.33
N THR A 34 -20.06 2.76 -1.23
CA THR A 34 -20.44 2.65 -2.65
C THR A 34 -19.30 3.12 -3.55
N SER A 35 -19.48 3.01 -4.89
CA SER A 35 -18.47 3.44 -5.87
C SER A 35 -17.07 2.94 -5.55
N LEU A 36 -16.96 1.62 -5.28
CA LEU A 36 -15.67 1.00 -4.98
C LEU A 36 -14.75 1.06 -6.19
N LEU A 37 -13.53 1.55 -5.99
CA LEU A 37 -12.45 1.64 -6.97
C LEU A 37 -11.24 0.88 -6.46
N ALA A 38 -10.20 0.74 -7.28
CA ALA A 38 -8.93 0.16 -6.85
C ALA A 38 -8.21 1.03 -5.81
N ASP A 39 -8.40 2.34 -5.86
CA ASP A 39 -7.72 3.30 -5.00
C ASP A 39 -8.68 4.18 -4.17
N GLY A 40 -9.97 3.84 -4.12
CA GLY A 40 -10.95 4.66 -3.42
C GLY A 40 -12.33 4.03 -3.24
N ALA A 41 -13.18 4.75 -2.53
CA ALA A 41 -14.59 4.43 -2.30
C ALA A 41 -15.37 5.68 -1.90
N THR A 42 -16.70 5.62 -1.95
CA THR A 42 -17.57 6.61 -1.33
C THR A 42 -18.11 6.04 -0.02
N LEU A 43 -17.74 6.66 1.09
CA LEU A 43 -18.26 6.36 2.43
C LEU A 43 -19.61 7.04 2.59
N ASN A 44 -20.56 6.36 3.22
CA ASN A 44 -21.92 6.85 3.39
C ASN A 44 -22.37 6.76 4.85
N GLY A 45 -23.21 7.69 5.26
CA GLY A 45 -23.84 7.72 6.58
C GLY A 45 -25.07 8.60 6.61
N THR A 46 -25.81 8.52 7.71
CA THR A 46 -26.94 9.42 8.01
C THR A 46 -26.79 9.97 9.42
N ILE A 47 -27.10 11.25 9.57
CA ILE A 47 -27.01 11.99 10.82
C ILE A 47 -28.32 12.67 11.12
N VAL A 48 -28.80 12.54 12.37
CA VAL A 48 -29.93 13.29 12.90
C VAL A 48 -29.43 14.15 14.05
N ASP A 49 -29.66 15.46 13.98
CA ASP A 49 -29.14 16.45 14.93
C ASP A 49 -29.89 16.52 16.26
N ASN A 50 -31.08 15.91 16.34
CA ASN A 50 -31.91 15.83 17.56
C ASN A 50 -32.11 17.15 18.29
N GLY A 51 -32.14 18.26 17.54
CA GLY A 51 -32.51 19.56 18.05
C GLY A 51 -31.39 20.54 18.31
N ASP A 52 -30.16 20.09 18.18
CA ASP A 52 -28.94 20.91 18.23
C ASP A 52 -28.06 20.55 17.00
N PRO A 53 -27.66 21.55 16.19
CA PRO A 53 -26.89 21.28 14.98
C PRO A 53 -25.70 20.39 15.23
N ALA A 54 -25.60 19.30 14.46
CA ALA A 54 -24.53 18.31 14.58
C ALA A 54 -23.53 18.42 13.42
N LEU A 55 -22.26 18.21 13.72
CA LEU A 55 -21.19 18.00 12.74
C LEU A 55 -20.88 16.52 12.66
N ALA A 56 -20.57 16.02 11.47
CA ALA A 56 -20.22 14.63 11.27
C ALA A 56 -18.87 14.48 10.59
N TYR A 57 -18.26 13.33 10.85
CA TYR A 57 -16.94 12.94 10.33
C TYR A 57 -16.97 11.46 9.98
N PHE A 58 -16.12 11.06 9.02
CA PHE A 58 -15.82 9.66 8.80
C PHE A 58 -14.43 9.33 9.35
N CYS A 59 -14.31 8.15 9.95
CA CYS A 59 -13.06 7.54 10.30
C CYS A 59 -12.81 6.36 9.37
N LEU A 60 -11.57 6.15 8.97
CA LEU A 60 -11.16 5.10 8.07
C LEU A 60 -9.87 4.45 8.59
N SER A 61 -9.81 3.12 8.59
CA SER A 61 -8.65 2.34 9.03
C SER A 61 -8.46 1.12 8.14
N SER A 62 -7.23 0.72 7.89
CA SER A 62 -6.91 -0.58 7.27
C SER A 62 -6.80 -1.73 8.28
N SER A 63 -7.04 -1.47 9.55
CA SER A 63 -7.01 -2.46 10.63
C SER A 63 -8.31 -2.44 11.43
N ASP A 64 -8.84 -3.63 11.74
CA ASP A 64 -9.97 -3.83 12.65
C ASP A 64 -9.52 -4.00 14.11
N SER A 65 -8.21 -4.14 14.35
CA SER A 65 -7.67 -4.62 15.61
C SER A 65 -7.58 -3.57 16.71
N ASN A 66 -7.79 -2.31 16.42
CA ASN A 66 -7.63 -1.23 17.38
C ASN A 66 -8.99 -0.75 17.85
N ARG A 67 -9.44 -1.29 18.99
CA ARG A 67 -10.68 -0.89 19.65
C ARG A 67 -10.43 -0.76 21.15
N GLU A 68 -9.78 0.33 21.56
CA GLU A 68 -9.66 0.64 23.01
C GLU A 68 -11.04 0.79 23.65
N ILE A 69 -12.04 1.25 22.85
CA ILE A 69 -13.44 1.34 23.28
C ILE A 69 -14.29 0.45 22.36
N ALA A 70 -15.06 -0.49 22.95
CA ALA A 70 -15.93 -1.38 22.20
C ALA A 70 -16.87 -0.60 21.27
N GLY A 71 -16.84 -0.93 19.97
CA GLY A 71 -17.71 -0.32 18.95
C GLY A 71 -17.20 1.00 18.38
N ILE A 72 -15.98 1.44 18.71
CA ILE A 72 -15.38 2.66 18.19
C ILE A 72 -14.03 2.30 17.55
N LEU A 73 -13.81 2.72 16.30
CA LEU A 73 -12.49 2.62 15.67
C LEU A 73 -11.51 3.60 16.34
N ASP A 74 -10.30 3.16 16.70
CA ASP A 74 -9.29 4.01 17.33
C ASP A 74 -8.89 5.19 16.44
N SER A 75 -8.93 5.02 15.11
CA SER A 75 -8.75 6.12 14.17
C SER A 75 -9.79 7.25 14.35
N CYS A 76 -10.89 6.98 15.05
CA CYS A 76 -11.89 7.95 15.43
C CYS A 76 -11.52 8.74 16.70
N ILE A 77 -10.66 8.15 17.54
CA ILE A 77 -10.21 8.75 18.80
C ILE A 77 -8.87 9.47 18.54
N GLY A 78 -8.93 10.70 18.02
CA GLY A 78 -7.72 11.50 17.70
C GLY A 78 -7.09 11.22 16.32
N GLY A 79 -7.72 10.40 15.47
CA GLY A 79 -7.29 10.11 14.11
C GLY A 79 -7.73 11.17 13.08
N ILE A 80 -7.47 10.89 11.81
CA ILE A 80 -7.81 11.79 10.69
C ILE A 80 -9.35 11.86 10.57
N ARG A 81 -9.91 12.95 11.01
CA ARG A 81 -11.31 13.31 10.77
C ARG A 81 -11.40 13.92 9.38
N THR A 82 -12.02 13.23 8.46
CA THR A 82 -12.19 13.69 7.08
C THR A 82 -13.53 14.37 6.91
N ALA A 83 -13.51 15.67 6.67
CA ALA A 83 -14.66 16.57 6.41
C ALA A 83 -15.68 16.71 7.55
N SER A 84 -16.05 17.95 7.81
CA SER A 84 -17.21 18.31 8.62
C SER A 84 -18.45 18.29 7.72
N LEU A 85 -19.40 17.44 8.02
CA LEU A 85 -20.64 17.25 7.27
C LEU A 85 -21.83 17.71 8.14
N ALA A 86 -22.82 18.34 7.51
CA ALA A 86 -24.06 18.73 8.18
C ALA A 86 -24.98 17.51 8.41
N ALA A 87 -26.02 17.71 9.27
CA ALA A 87 -27.06 16.71 9.47
C ALA A 87 -27.77 16.34 8.15
N GLY A 88 -28.17 15.08 8.03
CA GLY A 88 -28.77 14.47 6.85
C GLY A 88 -27.93 13.34 6.28
N ALA A 89 -27.98 13.15 4.97
CA ALA A 89 -27.14 12.19 4.27
C ALA A 89 -25.71 12.72 4.20
N ALA A 90 -24.78 11.98 4.79
CA ALA A 90 -23.34 12.28 4.78
C ALA A 90 -22.64 11.38 3.76
N THR A 91 -21.86 11.95 2.87
CA THR A 91 -21.05 11.21 1.91
C THR A 91 -19.64 11.78 1.84
N LEU A 92 -18.64 10.89 1.69
CA LEU A 92 -17.24 11.26 1.53
C LEU A 92 -16.58 10.35 0.51
N SER A 93 -16.05 10.91 -0.59
CA SER A 93 -15.21 10.17 -1.51
C SER A 93 -13.78 10.12 -0.99
N THR A 94 -13.20 8.93 -0.94
CA THR A 94 -11.82 8.67 -0.54
C THR A 94 -10.99 8.29 -1.76
N THR A 95 -9.72 8.64 -1.77
CA THR A 95 -8.73 8.28 -2.80
C THR A 95 -7.38 7.92 -2.16
N GLY A 96 -6.49 7.33 -2.93
CA GLY A 96 -5.15 6.95 -2.44
C GLY A 96 -5.16 5.71 -1.56
N LEU A 97 -6.22 4.92 -1.58
CA LEU A 97 -6.30 3.65 -0.90
C LEU A 97 -5.48 2.58 -1.64
N LYS A 98 -5.02 1.57 -0.93
CA LYS A 98 -4.32 0.43 -1.55
C LYS A 98 -5.32 -0.50 -2.22
N PRO A 99 -5.06 -0.97 -3.44
CA PRO A 99 -5.90 -1.95 -4.11
C PRO A 99 -5.99 -3.28 -3.36
N GLY A 100 -7.12 -3.96 -3.51
CA GLY A 100 -7.38 -5.27 -2.91
C GLY A 100 -7.29 -5.30 -1.38
N THR A 101 -7.49 -4.15 -0.74
CA THR A 101 -7.31 -3.97 0.71
C THR A 101 -8.65 -3.75 1.38
N THR A 102 -8.89 -4.48 2.48
CA THR A 102 -10.06 -4.26 3.31
C THR A 102 -9.84 -3.06 4.23
N TYR A 103 -10.78 -2.15 4.21
CA TYR A 103 -10.86 -0.98 5.08
C TYR A 103 -12.08 -1.04 5.95
N TYR A 104 -11.97 -0.53 7.16
CA TYR A 104 -13.04 -0.38 8.15
C TYR A 104 -13.33 1.10 8.31
N PHE A 105 -14.60 1.46 8.40
CA PHE A 105 -14.99 2.85 8.55
C PHE A 105 -16.21 3.02 9.44
N GLN A 106 -16.35 4.21 9.98
CA GLN A 106 -17.42 4.58 10.89
C GLN A 106 -17.74 6.05 10.74
N VAL A 107 -19.00 6.42 10.77
CA VAL A 107 -19.42 7.81 10.88
C VAL A 107 -19.53 8.19 12.35
N ILE A 108 -19.10 9.40 12.69
CA ILE A 108 -19.26 10.03 14.00
C ILE A 108 -20.08 11.29 13.81
N ALA A 109 -20.98 11.59 14.73
CA ALA A 109 -21.67 12.86 14.81
C ALA A 109 -21.51 13.46 16.21
N GLU A 110 -21.29 14.76 16.29
CA GLU A 110 -21.16 15.47 17.57
C GLU A 110 -21.93 16.80 17.54
N ASN A 111 -22.56 17.15 18.67
CA ASN A 111 -23.18 18.43 18.94
C ASN A 111 -22.90 18.86 20.38
N GLY A 112 -23.47 20.00 20.81
CA GLY A 112 -23.31 20.50 22.19
C GLY A 112 -23.81 19.57 23.29
N SER A 113 -24.66 18.58 22.95
CA SER A 113 -25.25 17.62 23.88
C SER A 113 -24.46 16.29 23.97
N GLY A 114 -23.55 16.01 23.02
CA GLY A 114 -22.71 14.80 23.05
C GLY A 114 -22.30 14.29 21.67
N THR A 115 -21.67 13.09 21.69
CA THR A 115 -21.13 12.39 20.53
C THR A 115 -21.87 11.07 20.32
N ALA A 116 -22.17 10.75 19.05
CA ALA A 116 -22.71 9.46 18.63
C ALA A 116 -21.81 8.80 17.58
N TYR A 117 -21.75 7.48 17.64
CA TYR A 117 -20.96 6.64 16.74
C TYR A 117 -21.91 5.71 15.97
N GLY A 118 -21.78 5.65 14.67
CA GLY A 118 -22.44 4.63 13.86
C GLY A 118 -21.80 3.26 14.05
N SER A 119 -22.35 2.23 13.42
CA SER A 119 -21.71 0.91 13.41
C SER A 119 -20.41 0.94 12.60
N ILE A 120 -19.44 0.12 12.96
CA ILE A 120 -18.25 -0.11 12.15
C ILE A 120 -18.65 -1.00 10.96
N LEU A 121 -18.45 -0.52 9.75
CA LEU A 121 -18.60 -1.29 8.53
C LEU A 121 -17.27 -1.44 7.82
N SER A 122 -17.19 -2.40 6.90
CA SER A 122 -16.00 -2.63 6.07
C SER A 122 -16.35 -2.64 4.59
N PHE A 123 -15.34 -2.35 3.78
CA PHE A 123 -15.37 -2.58 2.34
C PHE A 123 -13.97 -3.02 1.88
N THR A 124 -13.91 -3.69 0.73
CA THR A 124 -12.63 -4.04 0.11
C THR A 124 -12.52 -3.28 -1.20
N THR A 125 -11.42 -2.56 -1.40
CA THR A 125 -11.12 -1.88 -2.68
C THR A 125 -10.98 -2.91 -3.80
N LEU A 126 -11.27 -2.50 -5.03
CA LEU A 126 -11.09 -3.39 -6.18
C LEU A 126 -9.61 -3.73 -6.37
N ALA A 127 -9.35 -4.84 -7.08
CA ALA A 127 -8.00 -5.21 -7.46
C ALA A 127 -7.39 -4.16 -8.41
N GLY A 128 -6.07 -3.97 -8.30
CA GLY A 128 -5.29 -3.15 -9.21
C GLY A 128 -4.32 -3.98 -10.06
N PRO A 129 -3.65 -3.36 -11.06
CA PRO A 129 -2.54 -3.99 -11.74
C PRO A 129 -1.47 -4.43 -10.74
N PRO A 130 -0.78 -5.57 -10.96
CA PRO A 130 0.20 -6.08 -10.01
C PRO A 130 1.42 -5.18 -9.89
N GLY A 131 2.13 -5.23 -8.77
CA GLY A 131 3.46 -4.65 -8.61
C GLY A 131 4.53 -5.60 -9.13
N ALA A 132 5.61 -5.06 -9.72
CA ALA A 132 6.76 -5.82 -10.18
C ALA A 132 8.06 -5.00 -10.02
N THR A 133 9.09 -5.59 -9.42
CA THR A 133 10.41 -4.97 -9.25
C THR A 133 11.48 -5.98 -9.65
N THR A 134 12.36 -5.62 -10.59
CA THR A 134 13.53 -6.41 -10.93
C THR A 134 14.67 -6.11 -9.96
N LEU A 135 15.31 -7.13 -9.41
CA LEU A 135 16.43 -7.01 -8.47
C LEU A 135 17.71 -7.55 -9.09
N ALA A 136 18.86 -7.13 -8.55
CA ALA A 136 20.15 -7.59 -9.01
C ALA A 136 20.25 -9.14 -8.95
N PRO A 137 20.75 -9.81 -10.00
CA PRO A 137 20.84 -11.26 -10.07
C PRO A 137 22.01 -11.76 -9.24
N ALA A 138 21.96 -13.04 -8.84
CA ALA A 138 23.14 -13.74 -8.36
C ALA A 138 23.80 -14.44 -9.55
N VAL A 139 25.01 -14.01 -9.92
CA VAL A 139 25.71 -14.45 -11.14
C VAL A 139 26.80 -15.46 -10.81
N SER A 140 26.91 -16.52 -11.61
CA SER A 140 28.06 -17.45 -11.61
C SER A 140 28.60 -17.64 -13.03
N ALA A 141 29.56 -18.53 -13.22
CA ALA A 141 30.27 -18.72 -14.50
C ALA A 141 29.32 -19.03 -15.67
N THR A 142 28.43 -20.00 -15.50
CA THR A 142 27.56 -20.53 -16.55
C THR A 142 26.09 -20.55 -16.13
N ALA A 143 25.76 -19.91 -14.99
CA ALA A 143 24.42 -19.84 -14.44
C ALA A 143 24.18 -18.50 -13.75
N SER A 144 22.91 -18.17 -13.54
CA SER A 144 22.50 -17.01 -12.77
C SER A 144 21.18 -17.30 -12.07
N THR A 145 20.94 -16.68 -10.92
CA THR A 145 19.60 -16.61 -10.34
C THR A 145 19.06 -15.21 -10.57
N LEU A 146 18.10 -15.09 -11.45
CA LEU A 146 17.33 -13.87 -11.68
C LEU A 146 16.46 -13.63 -10.46
N ARG A 147 16.34 -12.38 -10.03
CA ARG A 147 15.62 -12.01 -8.81
C ARG A 147 14.67 -10.85 -9.06
N GLY A 148 13.58 -10.88 -8.33
CA GLY A 148 12.59 -9.80 -8.37
C GLY A 148 11.64 -9.86 -7.19
N GLU A 149 10.70 -8.95 -7.20
CA GLU A 149 9.59 -8.89 -6.24
C GLU A 149 8.30 -8.65 -7.00
N ALA A 150 7.21 -9.23 -6.50
CA ALA A 150 5.88 -9.03 -7.04
C ALA A 150 4.85 -8.77 -5.93
N GLN A 151 3.82 -8.02 -6.25
CA GLN A 151 2.64 -7.77 -5.40
C GLN A 151 1.38 -8.07 -6.21
N SER A 152 0.44 -8.81 -5.63
CA SER A 152 -0.80 -9.21 -6.31
C SER A 152 -1.84 -8.09 -6.39
N LEU A 153 -1.87 -7.18 -5.43
CA LEU A 153 -2.79 -6.04 -5.33
C LEU A 153 -4.28 -6.42 -5.54
N GLY A 154 -4.70 -7.54 -4.94
CA GLY A 154 -6.10 -7.96 -4.88
C GLY A 154 -6.53 -9.02 -5.90
N ALA A 155 -5.67 -9.43 -6.82
CA ALA A 155 -5.95 -10.49 -7.78
C ALA A 155 -4.75 -11.43 -7.94
N ASP A 156 -4.99 -12.73 -8.11
CA ASP A 156 -3.95 -13.72 -8.35
C ASP A 156 -3.07 -13.30 -9.53
N THR A 157 -1.77 -13.29 -9.28
CA THR A 157 -0.79 -12.71 -10.19
C THR A 157 0.20 -13.79 -10.64
N THR A 158 0.32 -13.99 -11.94
CA THR A 158 1.36 -14.82 -12.55
C THR A 158 2.63 -14.00 -12.69
N VAL A 159 3.77 -14.57 -12.32
CA VAL A 159 5.07 -13.91 -12.39
C VAL A 159 6.03 -14.67 -13.29
N THR A 160 6.67 -13.95 -14.19
CA THR A 160 7.65 -14.48 -15.12
C THR A 160 8.87 -13.59 -15.19
N PHE A 161 9.99 -14.17 -15.64
CA PHE A 161 11.18 -13.44 -16.03
C PHE A 161 11.35 -13.51 -17.55
N CYS A 162 11.63 -12.39 -18.16
CA CYS A 162 12.14 -12.30 -19.51
C CYS A 162 13.67 -12.24 -19.43
N HIS A 163 14.38 -13.03 -20.27
CA HIS A 163 15.84 -13.10 -20.28
C HIS A 163 16.36 -13.22 -21.72
N THR A 164 17.26 -12.33 -22.10
CA THR A 164 17.72 -12.21 -23.50
C THR A 164 19.11 -11.61 -23.59
N THR A 165 19.77 -11.73 -24.73
CA THR A 165 21.03 -11.03 -25.07
C THR A 165 20.78 -9.69 -25.80
N SER A 166 19.52 -9.36 -26.11
CA SER A 166 19.15 -8.14 -26.82
C SER A 166 18.54 -7.11 -25.85
N ASN A 167 19.00 -5.86 -25.91
CA ASN A 167 18.41 -4.73 -25.18
C ASN A 167 17.40 -3.93 -26.04
N THR A 168 16.82 -4.54 -27.04
CA THR A 168 15.85 -3.86 -27.89
C THR A 168 14.53 -3.65 -27.13
N GLN A 169 14.05 -2.41 -27.11
CA GLN A 169 12.82 -2.00 -26.44
C GLN A 169 11.95 -1.19 -27.42
N THR A 170 10.79 -1.72 -27.82
CA THR A 170 9.81 -0.97 -28.63
C THR A 170 9.05 0.03 -27.76
N VAL A 171 8.79 -0.36 -26.53
CA VAL A 171 8.23 0.51 -25.49
C VAL A 171 9.32 0.73 -24.45
N THR A 172 9.58 1.98 -24.10
CA THR A 172 10.60 2.32 -23.10
C THR A 172 10.35 1.55 -21.82
N GLY A 173 11.37 0.83 -21.34
CA GLY A 173 11.32 0.03 -20.12
C GLY A 173 10.78 -1.38 -20.30
N ILE A 174 10.48 -1.84 -21.54
CA ILE A 174 10.01 -3.20 -21.80
C ILE A 174 10.88 -3.85 -22.88
N LEU A 175 11.53 -4.98 -22.53
CA LEU A 175 12.27 -5.78 -23.49
C LEU A 175 11.33 -6.40 -24.53
N ASN A 176 11.63 -6.22 -25.83
CA ASN A 176 10.83 -6.77 -26.93
C ASN A 176 10.69 -8.28 -26.86
N ASP A 177 11.77 -8.95 -26.48
CA ASP A 177 11.84 -10.41 -26.39
C ASP A 177 10.93 -10.99 -25.29
N CYS A 178 10.33 -10.16 -24.41
CA CYS A 178 9.34 -10.61 -23.43
C CYS A 178 8.01 -11.07 -24.06
N SER A 179 7.83 -10.89 -25.35
CA SER A 179 6.72 -11.49 -26.12
C SER A 179 7.06 -12.87 -26.72
N ASP A 180 8.36 -13.24 -26.76
CA ASP A 180 8.83 -14.55 -27.23
C ASP A 180 8.75 -15.59 -26.09
N PRO A 181 7.89 -16.62 -26.20
CA PRO A 181 7.71 -17.61 -25.13
C PRO A 181 8.99 -18.42 -24.83
N THR A 182 9.96 -18.48 -25.77
CA THR A 182 11.23 -19.18 -25.53
C THR A 182 12.20 -18.40 -24.64
N LYS A 183 11.90 -17.14 -24.39
CA LYS A 183 12.70 -16.22 -23.57
C LYS A 183 11.99 -15.79 -22.28
N VAL A 184 10.83 -16.41 -22.01
CA VAL A 184 10.01 -16.13 -20.83
C VAL A 184 9.97 -17.35 -19.94
N PHE A 185 10.32 -17.18 -18.68
CA PHE A 185 10.50 -18.24 -17.69
C PHE A 185 9.60 -17.98 -16.49
N SER A 186 8.89 -19.02 -16.02
CA SER A 186 8.07 -18.91 -14.82
C SER A 186 8.93 -18.70 -13.58
N ALA A 187 8.63 -17.71 -12.79
CA ALA A 187 9.30 -17.46 -11.51
C ALA A 187 8.99 -18.54 -10.47
N THR A 188 9.72 -18.54 -9.38
CA THR A 188 9.42 -19.34 -8.19
C THR A 188 9.31 -18.38 -6.98
N PRO A 189 8.13 -18.25 -6.36
CA PRO A 189 6.84 -18.79 -6.82
C PRO A 189 6.36 -18.20 -8.16
N GLY A 190 5.69 -19.00 -8.96
CA GLY A 190 5.13 -18.57 -10.27
C GLY A 190 3.79 -17.86 -10.15
N THR A 191 3.12 -17.97 -9.01
CA THR A 191 1.85 -17.30 -8.70
C THR A 191 1.93 -16.65 -7.32
N VAL A 192 1.54 -15.40 -7.23
CA VAL A 192 1.36 -14.64 -5.98
C VAL A 192 -0.14 -14.48 -5.76
N LEU A 193 -0.64 -15.01 -4.63
CA LEU A 193 -2.09 -15.02 -4.36
C LEU A 193 -2.64 -13.61 -4.11
N GLY A 194 -3.80 -13.33 -4.67
CA GLY A 194 -4.47 -12.04 -4.63
C GLY A 194 -4.91 -11.55 -3.26
N THR A 195 -5.00 -12.45 -2.29
CA THR A 195 -5.40 -12.14 -0.90
C THR A 195 -4.34 -11.36 -0.12
N ASN A 196 -3.12 -11.24 -0.64
CA ASN A 196 -1.99 -10.57 0.01
C ASN A 196 -1.50 -9.38 -0.81
N SER A 197 -1.61 -8.18 -0.27
CA SER A 197 -0.92 -6.98 -0.80
C SER A 197 0.56 -6.92 -0.39
N LEU A 198 1.12 -8.02 0.11
CA LEU A 198 2.52 -8.11 0.53
C LEU A 198 3.44 -8.25 -0.67
N THR A 199 4.64 -7.71 -0.54
CA THR A 199 5.72 -7.94 -1.51
C THR A 199 6.25 -9.36 -1.31
N VAL A 200 6.24 -10.14 -2.39
CA VAL A 200 6.73 -11.52 -2.42
C VAL A 200 8.00 -11.57 -3.26
N PRO A 201 9.13 -12.03 -2.71
CA PRO A 201 10.33 -12.27 -3.48
C PRO A 201 10.10 -13.42 -4.47
N VAL A 202 10.59 -13.25 -5.70
CA VAL A 202 10.48 -14.22 -6.79
C VAL A 202 11.84 -14.41 -7.44
N GLU A 203 12.12 -15.63 -7.89
CA GLU A 203 13.40 -15.94 -8.51
C GLU A 203 13.27 -16.98 -9.64
N TYR A 204 14.28 -17.03 -10.51
CA TYR A 204 14.43 -18.08 -11.51
C TYR A 204 15.91 -18.41 -11.71
N ALA A 205 16.27 -19.68 -11.56
CA ALA A 205 17.62 -20.16 -11.84
C ALA A 205 17.77 -20.48 -13.34
N ILE A 206 18.71 -19.83 -14.01
CA ILE A 206 19.03 -20.04 -15.41
C ILE A 206 20.44 -20.62 -15.54
N SER A 207 20.64 -21.55 -16.46
CA SER A 207 21.92 -22.22 -16.73
C SER A 207 22.25 -22.22 -18.22
N GLY A 208 23.43 -22.73 -18.57
CA GLY A 208 23.87 -22.78 -19.97
C GLY A 208 24.28 -21.41 -20.55
N LEU A 209 24.62 -20.46 -19.69
CA LEU A 209 25.08 -19.14 -20.12
C LEU A 209 26.45 -19.18 -20.76
N VAL A 210 26.65 -18.37 -21.79
CA VAL A 210 27.94 -18.20 -22.44
C VAL A 210 28.74 -17.14 -21.67
N ALA A 211 29.93 -17.56 -21.16
CA ALA A 211 30.80 -16.68 -20.38
C ALA A 211 31.19 -15.41 -21.18
N GLY A 212 31.27 -14.27 -20.52
CA GLY A 212 31.57 -12.98 -21.14
C GLY A 212 30.41 -12.36 -21.93
N THR A 213 29.23 -12.98 -21.92
CA THR A 213 28.06 -12.47 -22.65
C THR A 213 27.23 -11.58 -21.73
N THR A 214 26.83 -10.41 -22.25
CA THR A 214 25.88 -9.53 -21.56
C THR A 214 24.46 -10.05 -21.79
N TYR A 215 23.77 -10.28 -20.71
CA TYR A 215 22.35 -10.64 -20.68
C TYR A 215 21.52 -9.52 -20.07
N TYR A 216 20.32 -9.35 -20.60
CA TYR A 216 19.32 -8.43 -20.10
C TYR A 216 18.14 -9.23 -19.57
N PHE A 217 17.54 -8.77 -18.50
CA PHE A 217 16.38 -9.45 -17.93
C PHE A 217 15.44 -8.48 -17.23
N GLN A 218 14.20 -8.93 -17.05
CA GLN A 218 13.13 -8.14 -16.48
C GLN A 218 12.11 -9.08 -15.88
N VAL A 219 11.57 -8.75 -14.69
CA VAL A 219 10.41 -9.42 -14.14
C VAL A 219 9.13 -8.85 -14.76
N LYS A 220 8.17 -9.70 -15.04
CA LYS A 220 6.81 -9.37 -15.48
C LYS A 220 5.82 -10.01 -14.52
N ALA A 221 4.92 -9.22 -13.97
CA ALA A 221 3.78 -9.66 -13.19
C ALA A 221 2.49 -9.39 -13.97
N THR A 222 1.56 -10.34 -13.99
CA THR A 222 0.30 -10.24 -14.77
C THR A 222 -0.86 -10.76 -13.93
N ASN A 223 -1.94 -10.00 -13.83
CA ASN A 223 -3.21 -10.40 -13.26
C ASN A 223 -4.39 -9.96 -14.16
N SER A 224 -5.63 -10.13 -13.69
CA SER A 224 -6.85 -9.75 -14.44
C SER A 224 -6.96 -8.25 -14.73
N GLN A 225 -6.19 -7.40 -14.02
CA GLN A 225 -6.20 -5.94 -14.21
C GLN A 225 -5.09 -5.44 -15.15
N GLY A 226 -4.15 -6.33 -15.54
CA GLY A 226 -3.10 -6.00 -16.49
C GLY A 226 -1.75 -6.60 -16.15
N SER A 227 -0.71 -6.07 -16.81
CA SER A 227 0.68 -6.46 -16.61
C SER A 227 1.53 -5.28 -16.19
N THR A 228 2.45 -5.54 -15.27
CA THR A 228 3.48 -4.59 -14.84
C THR A 228 4.85 -5.21 -15.03
N TYR A 229 5.81 -4.39 -15.40
CA TYR A 229 7.19 -4.79 -15.65
C TYR A 229 8.11 -4.07 -14.66
N GLY A 230 9.06 -4.79 -14.08
CA GLY A 230 10.16 -4.18 -13.33
C GLY A 230 11.13 -3.45 -14.26
N ALA A 231 12.17 -2.84 -13.73
CA ALA A 231 13.23 -2.24 -14.53
C ALA A 231 13.98 -3.30 -15.36
N VAL A 232 14.44 -2.93 -16.56
CA VAL A 232 15.38 -3.75 -17.33
C VAL A 232 16.74 -3.67 -16.64
N LEU A 233 17.26 -4.80 -16.20
CA LEU A 233 18.63 -4.93 -15.68
C LEU A 233 19.49 -5.78 -16.59
N SER A 234 20.81 -5.62 -16.48
CA SER A 234 21.78 -6.41 -17.21
C SER A 234 22.85 -6.96 -16.30
N TYR A 235 23.48 -8.04 -16.74
CA TYR A 235 24.65 -8.62 -16.12
C TYR A 235 25.54 -9.28 -17.17
N VAL A 236 26.80 -9.47 -16.84
CA VAL A 236 27.74 -10.23 -17.68
C VAL A 236 27.95 -11.58 -17.02
N SER A 237 27.66 -12.69 -17.74
CA SER A 237 27.89 -14.04 -17.26
C SER A 237 29.41 -14.32 -17.19
N GLY A 238 29.83 -15.05 -16.16
CA GLY A 238 31.25 -15.34 -15.96
C GLY A 238 32.09 -14.14 -15.51
N ALA A 239 31.48 -12.96 -15.24
CA ALA A 239 32.24 -11.85 -14.67
C ALA A 239 32.67 -12.17 -13.23
N PRO A 240 33.91 -11.82 -12.85
CA PRO A 240 34.36 -12.01 -11.47
C PRO A 240 33.56 -11.13 -10.52
N THR A 241 33.28 -11.66 -9.33
CA THR A 241 32.67 -10.89 -8.24
C THR A 241 33.74 -10.53 -7.21
N VAL A 242 33.68 -9.32 -6.69
CA VAL A 242 34.60 -8.82 -5.67
C VAL A 242 33.82 -8.39 -4.45
N VAL A 243 34.20 -8.84 -3.27
CA VAL A 243 33.66 -8.42 -1.99
C VAL A 243 34.78 -7.77 -1.20
N THR A 244 34.60 -6.48 -0.88
CA THR A 244 35.49 -5.76 0.05
C THR A 244 35.15 -6.17 1.47
N GLN A 245 36.16 -6.48 2.26
CA GLN A 245 36.04 -6.85 3.67
C GLN A 245 36.68 -5.78 4.55
N SER A 246 36.34 -5.78 5.82
CA SER A 246 36.94 -4.84 6.79
C SER A 246 38.44 -4.96 6.83
N ALA A 247 39.11 -3.82 6.91
CA ALA A 247 40.56 -3.81 7.15
C ALA A 247 40.91 -4.43 8.51
N THR A 248 42.04 -5.12 8.56
CA THR A 248 42.58 -5.71 9.79
C THR A 248 43.98 -5.15 10.08
N SER A 249 44.49 -5.44 11.25
CA SER A 249 45.84 -4.97 11.67
C SER A 249 46.03 -3.46 11.47
N VAL A 250 45.03 -2.68 11.80
CA VAL A 250 45.02 -1.23 11.63
C VAL A 250 45.92 -0.60 12.71
N ALA A 251 46.98 0.11 12.26
CA ALA A 251 47.93 0.83 13.09
C ALA A 251 48.00 2.30 12.62
N THR A 252 48.81 3.10 13.25
CA THR A 252 48.93 4.54 12.95
C THR A 252 49.37 4.85 11.52
N THR A 253 50.12 3.94 10.89
CA THR A 253 50.68 4.15 9.54
C THR A 253 50.44 2.98 8.60
N THR A 254 49.81 1.89 9.05
CA THR A 254 49.61 0.68 8.28
C THR A 254 48.23 0.07 8.54
N ALA A 255 47.70 -0.63 7.54
CA ALA A 255 46.53 -1.47 7.68
C ALA A 255 46.60 -2.61 6.66
N THR A 256 45.98 -3.75 6.96
CA THR A 256 45.75 -4.81 6.00
C THR A 256 44.39 -4.67 5.37
N ILE A 257 44.34 -4.48 4.06
CA ILE A 257 43.12 -4.36 3.28
C ILE A 257 42.72 -5.74 2.78
N ASN A 258 41.48 -6.16 3.04
CA ASN A 258 40.97 -7.49 2.76
C ASN A 258 39.87 -7.47 1.72
N GLY A 259 39.80 -8.53 0.93
CA GLY A 259 38.71 -8.75 -0.02
C GLY A 259 38.73 -10.18 -0.55
N THR A 260 37.59 -10.62 -1.07
CA THR A 260 37.46 -11.92 -1.71
C THR A 260 37.08 -11.70 -3.17
N VAL A 261 37.74 -12.46 -4.07
CA VAL A 261 37.43 -12.46 -5.50
C VAL A 261 36.97 -13.86 -5.88
N LEU A 262 35.76 -13.94 -6.47
CA LEU A 262 35.22 -15.16 -7.05
C LEU A 262 35.37 -15.05 -8.58
N PRO A 263 36.14 -15.96 -9.24
CA PRO A 263 36.41 -15.90 -10.68
C PRO A 263 35.14 -16.07 -11.54
N ASN A 264 34.12 -16.77 -11.05
CA ASN A 264 32.89 -17.10 -11.77
C ASN A 264 33.12 -17.66 -13.19
N GLY A 265 34.20 -18.41 -13.37
CA GLY A 265 34.62 -18.99 -14.67
C GLY A 265 35.43 -18.05 -15.57
N SER A 266 35.67 -16.82 -15.17
CA SER A 266 36.57 -15.90 -15.88
C SER A 266 38.02 -16.06 -15.39
N ASN A 267 38.99 -15.89 -16.28
CA ASN A 267 40.38 -15.76 -15.87
C ASN A 267 40.61 -14.40 -15.18
N ILE A 268 41.03 -14.40 -13.93
CA ILE A 268 41.40 -13.18 -13.22
C ILE A 268 42.76 -12.70 -13.70
N THR A 269 42.80 -11.59 -14.40
CA THR A 269 44.07 -11.01 -14.91
C THR A 269 44.71 -10.04 -13.93
N SER A 270 43.94 -9.41 -13.06
CA SER A 270 44.47 -8.57 -11.98
C SER A 270 43.43 -8.36 -10.88
N VAL A 271 43.91 -8.15 -9.65
CA VAL A 271 43.11 -7.68 -8.51
C VAL A 271 43.77 -6.41 -7.99
N LYS A 272 42.97 -5.36 -7.80
CA LYS A 272 43.48 -4.06 -7.32
C LYS A 272 42.62 -3.57 -6.15
N TYR A 273 43.27 -2.99 -5.17
CA TYR A 273 42.64 -2.27 -4.09
C TYR A 273 42.76 -0.76 -4.35
N CYS A 274 41.67 -0.03 -4.16
CA CYS A 274 41.63 1.43 -4.21
C CYS A 274 41.29 1.95 -2.80
N TYR A 275 42.01 2.94 -2.34
CA TYR A 275 41.70 3.64 -1.09
C TYR A 275 41.89 5.14 -1.26
N VAL A 276 41.17 5.90 -0.48
CA VAL A 276 41.30 7.37 -0.39
C VAL A 276 41.58 7.74 1.07
N VAL A 277 42.32 8.80 1.25
CA VAL A 277 42.49 9.42 2.57
C VAL A 277 41.32 10.38 2.77
N ALA A 278 40.62 10.22 3.91
CA ALA A 278 39.46 11.06 4.29
C ALA A 278 39.93 12.36 4.92
#